data_ca4473e04fc147d45f6f36b1cf562172
#
_entry.id   ca4473e04fc147d45f6f36b1cf562172
#
_cell.length_a   1.000
_cell.length_b   1.000
_cell.length_c   1.000
_cell.angle_alpha   90.00
_cell.angle_beta   90.00
_cell.angle_gamma   90.00
#
_symmetry.space_group_name_H-M   'P 1'
#
loop_
_entity.id
_entity.type
_entity.pdbx_description
1 polymer ?
#
loop_
_entity_poly.entity_id
_entity_poly.type
_entity_poly.pdbx_seq_one_letter_code
_entity_poly.pdbx_strand_id
1 'polypeptide(L)'
;MILTTIFFARITQLAKNQKILRWFFVFFVSFACFAMRPSAGAIGQSSTAPSRIISLIPAVSEMLFAIGAGAQVVAVSSFDEYPAEVRKLPRVGALLDPDLERILSLAPDLVVVYESQTDLRRQLERASIPMFIYKHAGLADVTTTIRLLGGRIGRDAEANALVTRIDAGLAGIRARVVGRPKPRTLLVFGRDALALRGIYASGGVGFLHDMLIAAGGENVFADVKQQSVQATSELILARAPEVILELRAGDMTAEQRKREEDVWRVLSSVPAVRSGRVSIINDPLTVVPGPRVAEGTELIARLLHPDTFAQ
;
A
#
# COMPACT_ATOMS: atom_id res chain seq x y z
N MET A 1 -31.14 -1.65 -22.13
CA MET A 1 -31.05 -1.17 -23.50
C MET A 1 -32.23 -0.26 -23.84
N ILE A 2 -32.63 0.68 -22.97
CA ILE A 2 -33.76 1.64 -23.21
C ILE A 2 -33.42 3.07 -22.70
N LEU A 3 -32.27 3.33 -22.07
CA LEU A 3 -31.92 4.66 -21.57
C LEU A 3 -30.92 5.46 -22.43
N THR A 4 -30.41 4.89 -23.52
CA THR A 4 -29.44 5.57 -24.41
C THR A 4 -30.10 6.26 -25.61
N THR A 5 -31.38 6.05 -25.86
CA THR A 5 -32.12 6.58 -27.04
C THR A 5 -32.79 7.94 -26.75
N ILE A 6 -32.93 8.35 -25.52
CA ILE A 6 -33.59 9.63 -25.12
C ILE A 6 -32.64 10.81 -25.07
N PHE A 7 -31.33 10.56 -24.97
CA PHE A 7 -30.33 11.64 -24.87
C PHE A 7 -29.91 12.21 -26.26
N PHE A 8 -30.06 11.46 -27.34
CA PHE A 8 -29.70 11.91 -28.68
C PHE A 8 -30.80 12.68 -29.42
N ALA A 9 -32.07 12.61 -28.99
CA ALA A 9 -33.19 13.31 -29.62
C ALA A 9 -33.35 14.78 -29.20
N ARG A 10 -32.63 15.26 -28.18
CA ARG A 10 -32.68 16.65 -27.67
C ARG A 10 -31.59 17.58 -28.21
N ILE A 11 -30.59 17.07 -28.90
CA ILE A 11 -29.49 17.88 -29.45
C ILE A 11 -29.79 18.34 -30.90
N THR A 12 -30.69 17.68 -31.61
CA THR A 12 -31.03 18.03 -32.99
C THR A 12 -32.10 19.11 -33.14
N GLN A 13 -32.71 19.59 -32.05
CA GLN A 13 -33.76 20.62 -32.11
C GLN A 13 -33.24 22.04 -31.74
N LEU A 14 -31.99 22.20 -31.40
CA LEU A 14 -31.35 23.51 -31.08
C LEU A 14 -30.53 24.09 -32.25
N ALA A 15 -30.46 23.40 -33.38
CA ALA A 15 -29.67 23.86 -34.55
C ALA A 15 -30.49 24.60 -35.63
N LYS A 16 -31.72 25.04 -35.36
CA LYS A 16 -32.59 25.71 -36.36
C LYS A 16 -32.95 27.16 -36.05
N ASN A 17 -32.13 27.93 -35.36
CA ASN A 17 -32.39 29.37 -35.21
C ASN A 17 -31.13 30.21 -35.48
N GLN A 18 -30.65 30.19 -36.72
CA GLN A 18 -29.54 31.01 -37.23
C GLN A 18 -29.91 32.48 -37.52
N LYS A 19 -30.97 33.04 -36.95
CA LYS A 19 -31.36 34.43 -37.23
C LYS A 19 -31.15 35.42 -36.09
N ILE A 20 -30.66 35.00 -34.91
CA ILE A 20 -30.47 35.88 -33.75
C ILE A 20 -28.98 36.26 -33.51
N LEU A 21 -28.03 35.63 -34.23
CA LEU A 21 -26.60 35.88 -34.03
C LEU A 21 -25.98 36.96 -34.92
N ARG A 22 -26.80 37.74 -35.66
CA ARG A 22 -26.29 38.82 -36.55
C ARG A 22 -26.51 40.24 -36.07
N TRP A 23 -27.00 40.46 -34.83
CA TRP A 23 -27.29 41.81 -34.30
C TRP A 23 -26.45 42.22 -33.09
N PHE A 24 -25.49 41.45 -32.65
CA PHE A 24 -24.59 41.78 -31.54
C PHE A 24 -23.15 42.14 -31.94
N PHE A 25 -22.85 42.34 -33.24
CA PHE A 25 -21.48 42.56 -33.72
C PHE A 25 -21.21 44.00 -34.23
N VAL A 26 -22.05 44.95 -33.98
CA VAL A 26 -21.84 46.36 -34.41
C VAL A 26 -22.16 47.30 -33.25
N PHE A 27 -21.49 47.21 -32.13
CA PHE A 27 -21.38 48.35 -31.19
C PHE A 27 -20.38 47.90 -30.10
N PHE A 28 -19.13 48.12 -30.29
CA PHE A 28 -18.14 48.41 -29.24
C PHE A 28 -16.71 48.47 -29.83
N VAL A 29 -16.50 49.47 -30.71
CA VAL A 29 -15.15 49.96 -30.97
C VAL A 29 -15.20 51.41 -30.57
N SER A 30 -14.70 51.73 -29.41
CA SER A 30 -14.15 52.95 -28.90
C SER A 30 -14.38 53.07 -27.40
N PHE A 31 -13.43 52.76 -26.57
CA PHE A 31 -13.06 53.60 -25.44
C PHE A 31 -11.86 53.02 -24.68
N ALA A 32 -10.80 53.81 -24.70
CA ALA A 32 -9.80 53.93 -23.66
C ALA A 32 -8.80 52.80 -23.38
N CYS A 33 -7.59 53.00 -23.86
CA CYS A 33 -6.37 52.62 -23.18
C CYS A 33 -6.42 53.08 -21.70
N PHE A 34 -6.82 52.16 -20.82
CA PHE A 34 -6.50 52.25 -19.39
C PHE A 34 -5.46 51.18 -19.11
N ALA A 35 -4.25 51.65 -18.80
CA ALA A 35 -3.13 50.83 -18.44
C ALA A 35 -3.50 49.94 -17.24
N MET A 36 -4.00 48.74 -17.49
CA MET A 36 -4.07 47.68 -16.48
C MET A 36 -2.67 47.10 -16.30
N ARG A 37 -1.95 47.55 -15.27
CA ARG A 37 -0.84 46.80 -14.71
C ARG A 37 -1.36 45.40 -14.42
N PRO A 38 -0.71 44.34 -14.91
CA PRO A 38 -1.02 43.02 -14.41
C PRO A 38 -0.54 42.99 -12.95
N SER A 39 -1.47 43.12 -12.01
CA SER A 39 -1.24 42.57 -10.68
C SER A 39 -1.09 41.09 -10.86
N ALA A 40 0.15 40.65 -11.00
CA ALA A 40 0.50 39.25 -10.76
C ALA A 40 0.30 38.98 -9.27
N GLY A 41 -0.96 38.90 -8.88
CA GLY A 41 -1.37 38.23 -7.66
C GLY A 41 -1.16 36.72 -7.91
N ALA A 42 0.08 36.29 -7.86
CA ALA A 42 0.36 34.91 -7.51
C ALA A 42 -0.24 34.73 -6.11
N ILE A 43 -1.48 34.25 -6.08
CA ILE A 43 -1.99 33.52 -4.91
C ILE A 43 -1.18 32.24 -4.86
N GLY A 44 0.07 32.35 -4.42
CA GLY A 44 0.78 31.27 -3.83
C GLY A 44 -0.07 30.87 -2.63
N GLN A 45 -0.86 29.81 -2.77
CA GLN A 45 -1.25 29.03 -1.61
C GLN A 45 0.06 28.49 -1.05
N SER A 46 0.68 29.28 -0.17
CA SER A 46 1.63 28.77 0.79
C SER A 46 0.83 27.86 1.72
N SER A 47 0.54 26.64 1.25
CA SER A 47 0.10 25.61 2.15
C SER A 47 1.33 25.30 3.00
N THR A 48 1.38 25.89 4.19
CA THR A 48 2.36 25.51 5.18
C THR A 48 2.32 24.00 5.31
N ALA A 49 3.51 23.36 5.27
CA ALA A 49 3.58 21.90 5.42
C ALA A 49 2.85 21.49 6.70
N PRO A 50 2.09 20.39 6.68
CA PRO A 50 1.39 19.91 7.86
C PRO A 50 2.32 19.73 9.05
N SER A 51 1.89 20.18 10.22
CA SER A 51 2.66 20.14 11.47
C SER A 51 2.07 19.16 12.49
N ARG A 52 0.82 18.73 12.27
CA ARG A 52 0.07 17.83 13.17
C ARG A 52 -0.58 16.70 12.37
N ILE A 53 0.23 15.67 12.11
CA ILE A 53 -0.17 14.54 11.28
C ILE A 53 -0.67 13.40 12.17
N ILE A 54 -1.84 12.85 11.85
CA ILE A 54 -2.32 11.59 12.41
C ILE A 54 -2.24 10.51 11.33
N SER A 55 -1.63 9.38 11.64
CA SER A 55 -1.57 8.24 10.72
C SER A 55 -2.34 7.04 11.27
N LEU A 56 -3.35 6.58 10.52
CA LEU A 56 -4.12 5.36 10.83
C LEU A 56 -3.54 4.10 10.16
N ILE A 57 -2.34 4.21 9.56
CA ILE A 57 -1.78 3.18 8.70
C ILE A 57 -0.32 2.93 9.08
N PRO A 58 0.02 1.77 9.68
CA PRO A 58 1.39 1.46 10.11
C PRO A 58 2.44 1.67 9.01
N ALA A 59 2.17 1.21 7.80
CA ALA A 59 3.08 1.40 6.67
C ALA A 59 3.39 2.88 6.39
N VAL A 60 2.39 3.76 6.46
CA VAL A 60 2.57 5.19 6.22
C VAL A 60 3.19 5.90 7.42
N SER A 61 2.91 5.44 8.64
CA SER A 61 3.63 5.90 9.83
C SER A 61 5.13 5.63 9.68
N GLU A 62 5.52 4.43 9.29
CA GLU A 62 6.93 4.11 9.01
C GLU A 62 7.53 5.02 7.93
N MET A 63 6.78 5.28 6.85
CA MET A 63 7.22 6.19 5.78
C MET A 63 7.45 7.62 6.30
N LEU A 64 6.52 8.16 7.11
CA LEU A 64 6.64 9.49 7.72
C LEU A 64 7.92 9.62 8.56
N PHE A 65 8.19 8.62 9.40
CA PHE A 65 9.42 8.60 10.21
C PHE A 65 10.66 8.46 9.34
N ALA A 66 10.62 7.60 8.32
CA ALA A 66 11.76 7.34 7.44
C ALA A 66 12.18 8.56 6.57
N ILE A 67 11.23 9.46 6.27
CA ILE A 67 11.50 10.73 5.57
C ILE A 67 11.69 11.91 6.54
N GLY A 68 11.89 11.63 7.84
CA GLY A 68 12.21 12.65 8.85
C GLY A 68 11.05 13.49 9.33
N ALA A 69 9.81 13.07 9.12
CA ALA A 69 8.59 13.77 9.56
C ALA A 69 8.08 13.32 10.93
N GLY A 70 8.83 12.51 11.68
CA GLY A 70 8.40 11.96 12.96
C GLY A 70 7.95 13.00 13.98
N ALA A 71 8.58 14.18 14.05
CA ALA A 71 8.19 15.27 14.93
C ALA A 71 6.80 15.88 14.59
N GLN A 72 6.33 15.70 13.37
CA GLN A 72 5.02 16.17 12.90
C GLN A 72 3.90 15.16 13.23
N VAL A 73 4.23 13.90 13.55
CA VAL A 73 3.26 12.85 13.87
C VAL A 73 2.80 13.01 15.31
N VAL A 74 1.53 13.32 15.51
CA VAL A 74 0.93 13.54 16.84
C VAL A 74 0.14 12.36 17.38
N ALA A 75 -0.28 11.43 16.50
CA ALA A 75 -0.93 10.18 16.90
C ALA A 75 -0.82 9.13 15.77
N VAL A 76 -0.96 7.87 16.15
CA VAL A 76 -0.84 6.73 15.25
C VAL A 76 -1.93 5.69 15.50
N SER A 77 -2.04 4.66 14.64
CA SER A 77 -3.01 3.60 14.81
C SER A 77 -2.67 2.68 16.00
N SER A 78 -3.65 1.86 16.41
CA SER A 78 -3.47 0.86 17.47
C SER A 78 -2.44 -0.22 17.12
N PHE A 79 -2.09 -0.39 15.83
CA PHE A 79 -1.18 -1.43 15.31
C PHE A 79 0.20 -0.91 14.94
N ASP A 80 0.51 0.33 15.22
CA ASP A 80 1.84 0.90 14.96
C ASP A 80 2.86 0.40 16.01
N GLU A 81 3.90 -0.30 15.56
CA GLU A 81 4.95 -0.84 16.42
C GLU A 81 6.34 -0.30 16.07
N TYR A 82 6.53 0.19 14.86
CA TYR A 82 7.81 0.67 14.36
C TYR A 82 7.68 2.07 13.70
N PRO A 83 8.70 2.93 13.87
CA PRO A 83 9.87 2.78 14.72
C PRO A 83 9.49 2.88 16.22
N ALA A 84 10.45 2.62 17.11
CA ALA A 84 10.18 2.56 18.56
C ALA A 84 9.52 3.83 19.13
N GLU A 85 9.74 4.97 18.51
CA GLU A 85 9.18 6.28 18.87
C GLU A 85 7.66 6.31 18.81
N VAL A 86 7.02 5.52 17.92
CA VAL A 86 5.55 5.48 17.78
C VAL A 86 4.86 4.96 19.05
N ARG A 87 5.59 4.19 19.88
CA ARG A 87 5.05 3.64 21.14
C ARG A 87 4.71 4.72 22.16
N LYS A 88 5.31 5.91 22.04
CA LYS A 88 5.06 7.06 22.92
C LYS A 88 3.89 7.93 22.45
N LEU A 89 3.38 7.69 21.25
CA LEU A 89 2.32 8.50 20.66
C LEU A 89 0.93 8.00 21.05
N PRO A 90 -0.05 8.90 21.16
CA PRO A 90 -1.45 8.56 21.34
C PRO A 90 -1.94 7.58 20.27
N ARG A 91 -2.81 6.65 20.66
CA ARG A 91 -3.49 5.70 19.75
C ARG A 91 -4.88 6.21 19.40
N VAL A 92 -5.25 6.16 18.14
CA VAL A 92 -6.53 6.70 17.62
C VAL A 92 -7.36 5.63 16.88
N GLY A 93 -7.26 4.39 17.34
CA GLY A 93 -7.96 3.28 16.71
C GLY A 93 -7.23 2.77 15.47
N ALA A 94 -7.95 2.07 14.59
CA ALA A 94 -7.39 1.42 13.41
C ALA A 94 -8.35 1.46 12.20
N LEU A 95 -8.09 0.61 11.20
CA LEU A 95 -8.89 0.55 9.97
C LEU A 95 -10.39 0.35 10.24
N LEU A 96 -10.75 -0.56 11.15
CA LEU A 96 -12.15 -0.96 11.39
C LEU A 96 -12.82 -0.15 12.50
N ASP A 97 -12.05 0.38 13.43
CA ASP A 97 -12.49 1.05 14.66
C ASP A 97 -11.73 2.36 14.92
N PRO A 98 -11.74 3.32 13.98
CA PRO A 98 -11.08 4.61 14.19
C PRO A 98 -11.79 5.42 15.28
N ASP A 99 -11.04 5.97 16.23
CA ASP A 99 -11.56 6.85 17.29
C ASP A 99 -11.63 8.30 16.78
N LEU A 100 -12.78 8.65 16.19
CA LEU A 100 -12.98 9.98 15.62
C LEU A 100 -12.90 11.09 16.68
N GLU A 101 -13.46 10.89 17.89
CA GLU A 101 -13.45 11.90 18.93
C GLU A 101 -12.02 12.25 19.33
N ARG A 102 -11.20 11.23 19.49
CA ARG A 102 -9.79 11.40 19.80
C ARG A 102 -9.01 12.04 18.64
N ILE A 103 -9.31 11.66 17.39
CA ILE A 103 -8.73 12.29 16.20
C ILE A 103 -9.03 13.80 16.22
N LEU A 104 -10.30 14.18 16.39
CA LEU A 104 -10.72 15.59 16.41
C LEU A 104 -10.10 16.38 17.58
N SER A 105 -10.04 15.77 18.78
CA SER A 105 -9.48 16.42 19.97
C SER A 105 -8.00 16.76 19.83
N LEU A 106 -7.27 16.03 18.99
CA LEU A 106 -5.87 16.28 18.70
C LEU A 106 -5.63 17.39 17.66
N ALA A 107 -6.71 17.99 17.12
CA ALA A 107 -6.67 19.10 16.16
C ALA A 107 -5.62 18.87 15.03
N PRO A 108 -5.71 17.79 14.23
CA PRO A 108 -4.76 17.53 13.17
C PRO A 108 -4.94 18.47 11.98
N ASP A 109 -3.86 18.76 11.28
CA ASP A 109 -3.87 19.48 10.00
C ASP A 109 -3.66 18.53 8.80
N LEU A 110 -3.42 17.22 9.06
CA LEU A 110 -3.45 16.16 8.09
C LEU A 110 -3.79 14.82 8.76
N VAL A 111 -4.73 14.07 8.19
CA VAL A 111 -5.03 12.68 8.63
C VAL A 111 -4.78 11.72 7.48
N VAL A 112 -3.96 10.69 7.73
CA VAL A 112 -3.72 9.60 6.78
C VAL A 112 -4.75 8.50 7.00
N VAL A 113 -5.53 8.18 5.96
CA VAL A 113 -6.64 7.23 6.02
C VAL A 113 -6.59 6.23 4.87
N TYR A 114 -7.17 5.04 5.05
CA TYR A 114 -7.37 4.10 3.96
C TYR A 114 -8.47 4.58 3.00
N GLU A 115 -8.32 4.27 1.70
CA GLU A 115 -9.36 4.51 0.69
C GLU A 115 -10.71 3.89 1.10
N SER A 116 -10.69 2.72 1.76
CA SER A 116 -11.87 1.99 2.21
C SER A 116 -12.59 2.58 3.43
N GLN A 117 -11.97 3.50 4.17
CA GLN A 117 -12.58 4.15 5.36
C GLN A 117 -13.56 5.26 4.97
N THR A 118 -14.59 4.94 4.19
CA THR A 118 -15.52 5.92 3.60
C THR A 118 -16.28 6.75 4.65
N ASP A 119 -16.66 6.16 5.78
CA ASP A 119 -17.40 6.85 6.84
C ASP A 119 -16.52 7.83 7.60
N LEU A 120 -15.32 7.43 7.97
CA LEU A 120 -14.33 8.30 8.59
C LEU A 120 -14.00 9.48 7.66
N ARG A 121 -13.75 9.20 6.38
CA ARG A 121 -13.45 10.23 5.38
C ARG A 121 -14.54 11.29 5.29
N ARG A 122 -15.82 10.89 5.22
CA ARG A 122 -16.95 11.83 5.22
C ARG A 122 -17.02 12.69 6.49
N GLN A 123 -16.65 12.12 7.63
CA GLN A 123 -16.66 12.85 8.90
C GLN A 123 -15.52 13.87 8.96
N LEU A 124 -14.32 13.51 8.50
CA LEU A 124 -13.18 14.43 8.38
C LEU A 124 -13.44 15.54 7.37
N GLU A 125 -14.10 15.25 6.24
CA GLU A 125 -14.54 16.26 5.25
C GLU A 125 -15.49 17.28 5.88
N ARG A 126 -16.48 16.84 6.65
CA ARG A 126 -17.40 17.75 7.38
C ARG A 126 -16.67 18.60 8.40
N ALA A 127 -15.63 18.08 9.01
CA ALA A 127 -14.76 18.82 9.94
C ALA A 127 -13.73 19.71 9.22
N SER A 128 -13.70 19.71 7.88
CA SER A 128 -12.72 20.43 7.05
C SER A 128 -11.26 20.06 7.36
N ILE A 129 -11.02 18.79 7.73
CA ILE A 129 -9.68 18.28 8.03
C ILE A 129 -9.10 17.69 6.74
N PRO A 130 -7.92 18.15 6.29
CA PRO A 130 -7.25 17.60 5.13
C PRO A 130 -6.86 16.13 5.33
N MET A 131 -6.97 15.33 4.24
CA MET A 131 -6.65 13.91 4.27
C MET A 131 -5.57 13.56 3.25
N PHE A 132 -4.76 12.57 3.60
CA PHE A 132 -3.95 11.79 2.66
C PHE A 132 -4.59 10.42 2.54
N ILE A 133 -5.11 10.10 1.34
CA ILE A 133 -5.81 8.85 1.09
C ILE A 133 -4.78 7.83 0.61
N TYR A 134 -4.58 6.79 1.40
CA TYR A 134 -3.69 5.69 1.07
C TYR A 134 -4.44 4.59 0.34
N LYS A 135 -3.86 4.17 -0.76
CA LYS A 135 -4.29 3.02 -1.54
C LYS A 135 -3.16 2.00 -1.57
N HIS A 136 -3.48 0.77 -1.17
CA HIS A 136 -2.53 -0.32 -1.20
C HIS A 136 -2.86 -1.25 -2.36
N ALA A 137 -1.91 -1.50 -3.25
CA ALA A 137 -2.04 -2.46 -4.33
C ALA A 137 -0.79 -3.33 -4.47
N GLY A 138 0.34 -2.80 -4.91
CA GLY A 138 1.55 -3.56 -5.20
C GLY A 138 2.83 -2.97 -4.62
N LEU A 139 3.94 -3.58 -4.95
CA LEU A 139 5.27 -3.15 -4.49
C LEU A 139 5.63 -1.74 -5.00
N ALA A 140 5.23 -1.40 -6.22
CA ALA A 140 5.47 -0.08 -6.81
C ALA A 140 4.71 1.05 -6.08
N ASP A 141 3.59 0.73 -5.42
CA ASP A 141 2.81 1.73 -4.68
C ASP A 141 3.53 2.21 -3.42
N VAL A 142 4.45 1.42 -2.87
CA VAL A 142 5.27 1.82 -1.72
C VAL A 142 6.10 3.06 -2.07
N THR A 143 6.86 3.00 -3.15
CA THR A 143 7.73 4.12 -3.59
C THR A 143 6.92 5.29 -4.12
N THR A 144 5.80 5.03 -4.78
CA THR A 144 4.85 6.07 -5.21
C THR A 144 4.25 6.80 -4.01
N THR A 145 3.80 6.08 -2.99
CA THR A 145 3.24 6.68 -1.76
C THR A 145 4.28 7.52 -1.03
N ILE A 146 5.53 7.05 -0.92
CA ILE A 146 6.61 7.81 -0.29
C ILE A 146 6.82 9.15 -1.00
N ARG A 147 6.87 9.17 -2.34
CA ARG A 147 7.02 10.43 -3.11
C ARG A 147 5.84 11.37 -2.92
N LEU A 148 4.60 10.86 -3.03
CA LEU A 148 3.39 11.66 -2.83
C LEU A 148 3.32 12.24 -1.42
N LEU A 149 3.69 11.44 -0.42
CA LEU A 149 3.73 11.87 0.96
C LEU A 149 4.79 12.95 1.18
N GLY A 150 6.00 12.77 0.62
CA GLY A 150 7.07 13.76 0.65
C GLY A 150 6.63 15.11 0.10
N GLY A 151 6.02 15.14 -1.10
CA GLY A 151 5.47 16.34 -1.72
C GLY A 151 4.36 17.00 -0.88
N ARG A 152 3.50 16.17 -0.24
CA ARG A 152 2.41 16.67 0.60
C ARG A 152 2.87 17.38 1.87
N ILE A 153 4.03 16.97 2.42
CA ILE A 153 4.53 17.45 3.72
C ILE A 153 5.85 18.26 3.60
N GLY A 154 6.29 18.58 2.38
CA GLY A 154 7.50 19.38 2.14
C GLY A 154 8.81 18.61 2.42
N ARG A 155 8.85 17.29 2.14
CA ARG A 155 9.99 16.40 2.34
C ARG A 155 10.39 15.67 1.06
N ASP A 156 10.35 16.37 -0.08
CA ASP A 156 10.61 15.77 -1.40
C ASP A 156 12.02 15.18 -1.52
N ALA A 157 13.02 15.86 -0.99
CA ALA A 157 14.42 15.41 -1.06
C ALA A 157 14.63 14.11 -0.28
N GLU A 158 14.12 14.05 0.95
CA GLU A 158 14.21 12.88 1.81
C GLU A 158 13.41 11.70 1.25
N ALA A 159 12.22 11.98 0.72
CA ALA A 159 11.38 10.96 0.06
C ALA A 159 12.07 10.37 -1.16
N ASN A 160 12.66 11.19 -2.03
CA ASN A 160 13.38 10.72 -3.19
C ASN A 160 14.65 9.93 -2.82
N ALA A 161 15.38 10.37 -1.80
CA ALA A 161 16.54 9.63 -1.28
C ALA A 161 16.14 8.25 -0.72
N LEU A 162 15.02 8.18 0.02
CA LEU A 162 14.50 6.91 0.54
C LEU A 162 14.09 5.98 -0.61
N VAL A 163 13.36 6.48 -1.59
CA VAL A 163 12.95 5.69 -2.76
C VAL A 163 14.15 5.15 -3.52
N THR A 164 15.19 5.97 -3.74
CA THR A 164 16.42 5.53 -4.40
C THR A 164 17.07 4.35 -3.66
N ARG A 165 17.09 4.39 -2.31
CA ARG A 165 17.61 3.26 -1.50
C ARG A 165 16.78 2.00 -1.65
N ILE A 166 15.44 2.12 -1.61
CA ILE A 166 14.53 0.98 -1.78
C ILE A 166 14.71 0.36 -3.16
N ASP A 167 14.71 1.18 -4.22
CA ASP A 167 14.86 0.71 -5.60
C ASP A 167 16.22 0.03 -5.81
N ALA A 168 17.30 0.59 -5.26
CA ALA A 168 18.63 -0.02 -5.30
C ALA A 168 18.69 -1.37 -4.56
N GLY A 169 18.06 -1.46 -3.36
CA GLY A 169 17.96 -2.70 -2.59
C GLY A 169 17.25 -3.79 -3.39
N LEU A 170 16.07 -3.48 -3.93
CA LEU A 170 15.29 -4.42 -4.75
C LEU A 170 16.02 -4.82 -6.03
N ALA A 171 16.73 -3.89 -6.69
CA ALA A 171 17.56 -4.18 -7.86
C ALA A 171 18.72 -5.12 -7.51
N GLY A 172 19.37 -4.90 -6.36
CA GLY A 172 20.44 -5.78 -5.85
C GLY A 172 19.95 -7.21 -5.58
N ILE A 173 18.76 -7.38 -5.00
CA ILE A 173 18.16 -8.69 -4.78
C ILE A 173 17.88 -9.39 -6.12
N ARG A 174 17.22 -8.70 -7.07
CA ARG A 174 16.93 -9.24 -8.41
C ARG A 174 18.20 -9.67 -9.15
N ALA A 175 19.27 -8.89 -9.05
CA ALA A 175 20.55 -9.22 -9.67
C ALA A 175 21.19 -10.50 -9.10
N ARG A 176 21.04 -10.75 -7.79
CA ARG A 176 21.55 -11.96 -7.14
C ARG A 176 20.79 -13.22 -7.54
N VAL A 177 19.49 -13.11 -7.79
CA VAL A 177 18.62 -14.26 -8.10
C VAL A 177 18.43 -14.47 -9.61
N VAL A 178 18.92 -13.56 -10.46
CA VAL A 178 18.83 -13.71 -11.92
C VAL A 178 19.55 -14.98 -12.38
N GLY A 179 18.88 -15.76 -13.25
CA GLY A 179 19.42 -17.03 -13.75
C GLY A 179 19.36 -18.21 -12.75
N ARG A 180 18.87 -17.97 -11.53
CA ARG A 180 18.64 -19.07 -10.57
C ARG A 180 17.30 -19.75 -10.82
N PRO A 181 17.15 -21.05 -10.45
CA PRO A 181 15.86 -21.73 -10.45
C PRO A 181 14.84 -20.91 -9.64
N LYS A 182 13.61 -20.81 -10.14
CA LYS A 182 12.51 -20.12 -9.45
C LYS A 182 11.65 -21.15 -8.74
N PRO A 183 11.86 -21.41 -7.43
CA PRO A 183 11.11 -22.45 -6.74
C PRO A 183 9.62 -22.07 -6.69
N ARG A 184 8.76 -23.05 -6.99
CA ARG A 184 7.31 -22.92 -6.91
C ARG A 184 6.89 -22.76 -5.45
N THR A 185 6.44 -21.56 -5.10
CA THR A 185 6.28 -21.15 -3.71
C THR A 185 4.81 -20.89 -3.37
N LEU A 186 4.34 -21.48 -2.29
CA LEU A 186 3.11 -21.14 -1.60
C LEU A 186 3.45 -20.09 -0.53
N LEU A 187 2.93 -18.88 -0.67
CA LEU A 187 3.10 -17.79 0.32
C LEU A 187 1.80 -17.61 1.09
N VAL A 188 1.76 -18.07 2.33
CA VAL A 188 0.61 -18.02 3.24
C VAL A 188 0.75 -16.83 4.17
N PHE A 189 -0.33 -16.08 4.39
CA PHE A 189 -0.34 -14.94 5.32
C PHE A 189 -1.45 -15.03 6.38
N GLY A 190 -2.18 -16.13 6.42
CA GLY A 190 -3.20 -16.39 7.44
C GLY A 190 -3.69 -17.83 7.40
N ARG A 191 -3.87 -18.44 8.56
CA ARG A 191 -4.60 -19.69 8.79
C ARG A 191 -4.92 -19.85 10.28
N ASP A 192 -5.80 -20.78 10.59
CA ASP A 192 -6.07 -21.17 11.97
C ASP A 192 -4.81 -21.69 12.66
N ALA A 193 -4.60 -21.31 13.91
CA ALA A 193 -3.47 -21.78 14.69
C ALA A 193 -3.54 -23.32 14.82
N LEU A 194 -2.38 -23.96 14.68
CA LEU A 194 -2.24 -25.43 14.79
C LEU A 194 -3.18 -26.25 13.90
N ALA A 195 -3.67 -25.69 12.78
CA ALA A 195 -4.58 -26.38 11.87
C ALA A 195 -4.39 -25.91 10.41
N LEU A 196 -4.59 -26.81 9.44
CA LEU A 196 -4.63 -26.47 8.00
C LEU A 196 -6.04 -26.08 7.56
N ARG A 197 -6.60 -25.06 8.22
CA ARG A 197 -7.93 -24.50 7.91
C ARG A 197 -7.85 -22.99 7.84
N GLY A 198 -8.81 -22.36 7.13
CA GLY A 198 -8.83 -20.91 6.97
C GLY A 198 -7.55 -20.38 6.32
N ILE A 199 -6.95 -21.14 5.39
CA ILE A 199 -5.66 -20.79 4.78
C ILE A 199 -5.88 -19.68 3.76
N TYR A 200 -5.23 -18.53 3.99
CA TYR A 200 -5.15 -17.44 3.04
C TYR A 200 -3.73 -17.35 2.50
N ALA A 201 -3.62 -17.44 1.18
CA ALA A 201 -2.36 -17.36 0.46
C ALA A 201 -2.34 -16.19 -0.52
N SER A 202 -1.14 -15.73 -0.88
CA SER A 202 -0.95 -14.71 -1.92
C SER A 202 -1.45 -15.22 -3.27
N GLY A 203 -2.35 -14.46 -3.89
CA GLY A 203 -2.71 -14.65 -5.30
C GLY A 203 -1.69 -14.05 -6.25
N GLY A 204 -2.03 -13.97 -7.54
CA GLY A 204 -1.12 -13.55 -8.62
C GLY A 204 -1.00 -12.04 -8.83
N VAL A 205 -1.45 -11.23 -7.87
CA VAL A 205 -1.30 -9.77 -7.88
C VAL A 205 -1.12 -9.25 -6.46
N GLY A 206 -0.58 -8.03 -6.33
CA GLY A 206 -0.45 -7.33 -5.07
C GLY A 206 0.92 -7.47 -4.41
N PHE A 207 1.07 -6.81 -3.28
CA PHE A 207 2.33 -6.60 -2.58
C PHE A 207 3.13 -7.88 -2.31
N LEU A 208 2.49 -8.90 -1.72
CA LEU A 208 3.14 -10.16 -1.38
C LEU A 208 3.58 -10.95 -2.62
N HIS A 209 2.75 -10.93 -3.67
CA HIS A 209 3.13 -11.52 -4.97
C HIS A 209 4.37 -10.82 -5.54
N ASP A 210 4.36 -9.50 -5.58
CA ASP A 210 5.45 -8.70 -6.15
C ASP A 210 6.77 -8.92 -5.37
N MET A 211 6.70 -9.00 -4.03
CA MET A 211 7.86 -9.34 -3.19
C MET A 211 8.41 -10.73 -3.51
N LEU A 212 7.53 -11.73 -3.62
CA LEU A 212 7.93 -13.10 -3.95
C LEU A 212 8.61 -13.19 -5.31
N ILE A 213 8.07 -12.49 -6.34
CA ILE A 213 8.67 -12.44 -7.67
C ILE A 213 10.02 -11.70 -7.63
N ALA A 214 10.12 -10.59 -6.90
CA ALA A 214 11.37 -9.84 -6.73
C ALA A 214 12.44 -10.67 -5.99
N ALA A 215 12.03 -11.56 -5.10
CA ALA A 215 12.87 -12.50 -4.38
C ALA A 215 13.30 -13.72 -5.21
N GLY A 216 12.84 -13.84 -6.48
CA GLY A 216 13.18 -14.94 -7.38
C GLY A 216 12.35 -16.21 -7.21
N GLY A 217 11.18 -16.14 -6.56
CA GLY A 217 10.22 -17.23 -6.47
C GLY A 217 9.22 -17.26 -7.63
N GLU A 218 8.52 -18.38 -7.79
CA GLU A 218 7.33 -18.51 -8.64
C GLU A 218 6.10 -18.73 -7.73
N ASN A 219 5.11 -17.86 -7.81
CA ASN A 219 3.90 -18.02 -7.01
C ASN A 219 3.01 -19.12 -7.58
N VAL A 220 2.67 -20.14 -6.78
CA VAL A 220 1.81 -21.25 -7.22
C VAL A 220 0.39 -20.80 -7.59
N PHE A 221 -0.02 -19.59 -7.18
CA PHE A 221 -1.29 -18.96 -7.52
C PHE A 221 -1.14 -17.74 -8.45
N ALA A 222 -0.07 -17.67 -9.25
CA ALA A 222 0.17 -16.56 -10.20
C ALA A 222 -0.96 -16.35 -11.24
N ASP A 223 -1.70 -17.41 -11.54
CA ASP A 223 -2.86 -17.41 -12.45
C ASP A 223 -4.13 -16.79 -11.82
N VAL A 224 -4.22 -16.69 -10.49
CA VAL A 224 -5.37 -16.12 -9.79
C VAL A 224 -5.20 -14.61 -9.67
N LYS A 225 -5.98 -13.84 -10.45
CA LYS A 225 -5.88 -12.36 -10.52
C LYS A 225 -6.56 -11.67 -9.34
N GLN A 226 -6.25 -12.11 -8.13
CA GLN A 226 -6.68 -11.55 -6.84
C GLN A 226 -5.46 -11.42 -5.92
N GLN A 227 -5.53 -10.53 -4.92
CA GLN A 227 -4.45 -10.38 -3.94
C GLN A 227 -4.39 -11.56 -2.97
N SER A 228 -5.52 -12.21 -2.73
CA SER A 228 -5.65 -13.30 -1.76
C SER A 228 -6.45 -14.47 -2.34
N VAL A 229 -6.03 -15.67 -1.99
CA VAL A 229 -6.70 -16.94 -2.33
C VAL A 229 -7.01 -17.67 -1.03
N GLN A 230 -8.25 -18.08 -0.84
CA GLN A 230 -8.58 -19.04 0.20
C GLN A 230 -8.20 -20.44 -0.30
N ALA A 231 -7.07 -20.97 0.18
CA ALA A 231 -6.52 -22.22 -0.26
C ALA A 231 -7.04 -23.38 0.60
N THR A 232 -7.48 -24.48 -0.06
CA THR A 232 -7.77 -25.75 0.61
C THR A 232 -6.58 -26.69 0.54
N SER A 233 -6.55 -27.71 1.38
CA SER A 233 -5.51 -28.74 1.34
C SER A 233 -5.44 -29.43 -0.03
N GLU A 234 -6.59 -29.71 -0.66
CA GLU A 234 -6.68 -30.32 -2.00
C GLU A 234 -6.06 -29.40 -3.07
N LEU A 235 -6.34 -28.10 -2.97
CA LEU A 235 -5.77 -27.13 -3.91
C LEU A 235 -4.26 -27.01 -3.73
N ILE A 236 -3.75 -27.05 -2.50
CA ILE A 236 -2.31 -27.03 -2.20
C ILE A 236 -1.64 -28.30 -2.75
N LEU A 237 -2.26 -29.48 -2.56
CA LEU A 237 -1.79 -30.73 -3.13
C LEU A 237 -1.70 -30.66 -4.67
N ALA A 238 -2.74 -30.15 -5.32
CA ALA A 238 -2.77 -30.00 -6.78
C ALA A 238 -1.73 -29.00 -7.31
N ARG A 239 -1.45 -27.91 -6.57
CA ARG A 239 -0.43 -26.92 -6.94
C ARG A 239 1.00 -27.39 -6.67
N ALA A 240 1.19 -28.39 -5.80
CA ALA A 240 2.45 -29.03 -5.49
C ALA A 240 3.63 -28.04 -5.26
N PRO A 241 3.55 -27.14 -4.26
CA PRO A 241 4.61 -26.19 -3.99
C PRO A 241 5.92 -26.89 -3.59
N GLU A 242 7.06 -26.34 -4.03
CA GLU A 242 8.41 -26.74 -3.66
C GLU A 242 8.90 -26.07 -2.39
N VAL A 243 8.29 -24.90 -2.07
CA VAL A 243 8.56 -24.12 -0.87
C VAL A 243 7.24 -23.63 -0.29
N ILE A 244 7.09 -23.66 1.02
CA ILE A 244 6.00 -23.03 1.76
C ILE A 244 6.62 -21.96 2.66
N LEU A 245 6.23 -20.72 2.45
CA LEU A 245 6.54 -19.60 3.33
C LEU A 245 5.25 -19.14 4.01
N GLU A 246 5.23 -19.16 5.32
CA GLU A 246 4.09 -18.73 6.11
C GLU A 246 4.46 -17.48 6.93
N LEU A 247 3.76 -16.37 6.67
CA LEU A 247 3.93 -15.12 7.38
C LEU A 247 3.05 -15.11 8.61
N ARG A 248 3.63 -14.80 9.76
CA ARG A 248 2.92 -14.70 11.04
C ARG A 248 3.21 -13.35 11.70
N ALA A 249 2.18 -12.75 12.29
CA ALA A 249 2.33 -11.56 13.13
C ALA A 249 2.51 -11.96 14.60
N GLY A 250 3.11 -11.06 15.38
CA GLY A 250 3.32 -11.21 16.82
C GLY A 250 4.55 -12.07 17.17
N ASP A 251 4.97 -12.02 18.44
CA ASP A 251 6.11 -12.78 18.90
C ASP A 251 5.83 -14.28 18.96
N MET A 252 6.81 -15.08 18.61
CA MET A 252 6.70 -16.53 18.57
C MET A 252 7.98 -17.18 19.09
N THR A 253 7.87 -18.11 20.05
CA THR A 253 9.02 -18.90 20.50
C THR A 253 9.45 -19.92 19.44
N ALA A 254 10.67 -20.41 19.54
CA ALA A 254 11.15 -21.48 18.63
C ALA A 254 10.27 -22.73 18.69
N GLU A 255 9.77 -23.08 19.86
CA GLU A 255 8.87 -24.22 20.04
C GLU A 255 7.49 -24.01 19.40
N GLN A 256 6.92 -22.80 19.55
CA GLN A 256 5.67 -22.44 18.89
C GLN A 256 5.83 -22.48 17.36
N ARG A 257 6.91 -21.93 16.85
CA ARG A 257 7.24 -21.97 15.42
C ARG A 257 7.31 -23.41 14.92
N LYS A 258 8.04 -24.27 15.61
CA LYS A 258 8.16 -25.67 15.26
C LYS A 258 6.81 -26.40 15.23
N ARG A 259 5.94 -26.14 16.22
CA ARG A 259 4.59 -26.75 16.24
C ARG A 259 3.76 -26.30 15.03
N GLU A 260 3.83 -25.03 14.66
CA GLU A 260 3.12 -24.49 13.50
C GLU A 260 3.69 -25.05 12.18
N GLU A 261 5.01 -25.26 12.08
CA GLU A 261 5.64 -25.93 10.92
C GLU A 261 5.24 -27.40 10.85
N ASP A 262 5.18 -28.11 11.98
CA ASP A 262 4.83 -29.51 12.05
C ASP A 262 3.38 -29.81 11.59
N VAL A 263 2.48 -28.83 11.65
CA VAL A 263 1.10 -28.95 11.12
C VAL A 263 1.11 -29.30 9.63
N TRP A 264 2.07 -28.77 8.87
CA TRP A 264 2.18 -29.03 7.43
C TRP A 264 2.51 -30.49 7.08
N ARG A 265 3.02 -31.28 8.02
CA ARG A 265 3.36 -32.71 7.82
C ARG A 265 2.17 -33.58 7.42
N VAL A 266 0.95 -33.14 7.71
CA VAL A 266 -0.29 -33.78 7.25
C VAL A 266 -0.33 -33.86 5.71
N LEU A 267 0.28 -32.91 5.01
CA LEU A 267 0.38 -32.88 3.56
C LEU A 267 1.71 -33.49 3.07
N SER A 268 2.05 -34.68 3.55
CA SER A 268 3.35 -35.34 3.32
C SER A 268 3.71 -35.59 1.85
N SER A 269 2.73 -35.60 0.93
CA SER A 269 2.95 -35.72 -0.51
C SER A 269 3.37 -34.41 -1.20
N VAL A 270 3.22 -33.25 -0.54
CA VAL A 270 3.64 -31.94 -1.07
C VAL A 270 5.17 -31.91 -1.13
N PRO A 271 5.80 -31.50 -2.25
CA PRO A 271 7.24 -31.42 -2.39
C PRO A 271 7.95 -30.62 -1.29
N ALA A 272 7.41 -29.45 -0.93
CA ALA A 272 7.93 -28.61 0.16
C ALA A 272 8.00 -29.35 1.50
N VAL A 273 6.99 -30.15 1.82
CA VAL A 273 6.92 -30.90 3.09
C VAL A 273 7.92 -32.04 3.07
N ARG A 274 8.02 -32.79 1.96
CA ARG A 274 8.99 -33.90 1.82
C ARG A 274 10.45 -33.43 1.90
N SER A 275 10.75 -32.24 1.35
CA SER A 275 12.10 -31.68 1.34
C SER A 275 12.42 -30.85 2.58
N GLY A 276 11.46 -30.69 3.51
CA GLY A 276 11.63 -29.84 4.70
C GLY A 276 11.70 -28.32 4.40
N ARG A 277 11.22 -27.90 3.23
CA ARG A 277 11.22 -26.48 2.82
C ARG A 277 9.92 -25.77 3.22
N VAL A 278 9.56 -25.90 4.48
CA VAL A 278 8.47 -25.16 5.13
C VAL A 278 9.10 -24.22 6.14
N SER A 279 8.84 -22.93 6.02
CA SER A 279 9.39 -21.91 6.90
C SER A 279 8.31 -20.95 7.37
N ILE A 280 8.28 -20.68 8.67
CA ILE A 280 7.45 -19.62 9.25
C ILE A 280 8.30 -18.36 9.42
N ILE A 281 7.85 -17.28 8.82
CA ILE A 281 8.47 -15.97 8.90
C ILE A 281 7.66 -15.15 9.92
N ASN A 282 8.27 -14.90 11.06
CA ASN A 282 7.68 -14.09 12.11
C ASN A 282 8.40 -12.74 12.18
N ASP A 283 8.32 -11.98 11.08
CA ASP A 283 8.97 -10.68 10.95
C ASP A 283 8.02 -9.67 10.29
N PRO A 284 7.73 -8.53 10.94
CA PRO A 284 6.90 -7.46 10.39
C PRO A 284 7.36 -6.94 9.03
N LEU A 285 8.64 -7.09 8.68
CA LEU A 285 9.21 -6.68 7.39
C LEU A 285 8.49 -7.30 6.18
N THR A 286 7.89 -8.47 6.37
CA THR A 286 7.25 -9.21 5.27
C THR A 286 5.76 -8.91 5.11
N VAL A 287 5.13 -8.24 6.08
CA VAL A 287 3.67 -7.98 6.08
C VAL A 287 3.31 -6.50 6.02
N VAL A 288 4.27 -5.60 6.30
CA VAL A 288 4.05 -4.15 6.24
C VAL A 288 4.59 -3.59 4.92
N PRO A 289 3.71 -3.06 4.03
CA PRO A 289 4.14 -2.45 2.76
C PRO A 289 4.75 -1.07 2.98
N GLY A 290 5.83 -1.04 3.73
CA GLY A 290 6.51 0.15 4.23
C GLY A 290 7.89 0.37 3.63
N PRO A 291 8.67 1.30 4.18
CA PRO A 291 9.98 1.68 3.66
C PRO A 291 11.04 0.57 3.78
N ARG A 292 10.78 -0.45 4.59
CA ARG A 292 11.68 -1.61 4.82
C ARG A 292 11.39 -2.79 3.88
N VAL A 293 10.66 -2.57 2.80
CA VAL A 293 10.23 -3.62 1.88
C VAL A 293 11.39 -4.34 1.18
N ALA A 294 12.53 -3.67 0.99
CA ALA A 294 13.71 -4.30 0.42
C ALA A 294 14.30 -5.36 1.38
N GLU A 295 14.37 -5.07 2.68
CA GLU A 295 14.82 -5.99 3.72
C GLU A 295 13.87 -7.20 3.83
N GLY A 296 12.55 -6.97 3.80
CA GLY A 296 11.55 -8.04 3.79
C GLY A 296 11.65 -8.92 2.54
N THR A 297 11.91 -8.33 1.38
CA THR A 297 12.13 -9.07 0.13
C THR A 297 13.43 -9.88 0.19
N GLU A 298 14.51 -9.33 0.77
CA GLU A 298 15.76 -10.06 0.95
C GLU A 298 15.61 -11.25 1.88
N LEU A 299 14.83 -11.11 2.96
CA LEU A 299 14.52 -12.23 3.85
C LEU A 299 13.84 -13.39 3.11
N ILE A 300 12.86 -13.08 2.26
CA ILE A 300 12.22 -14.08 1.39
C ILE A 300 13.26 -14.71 0.44
N ALA A 301 14.09 -13.87 -0.20
CA ALA A 301 15.10 -14.35 -1.14
C ALA A 301 16.12 -15.29 -0.50
N ARG A 302 16.54 -15.03 0.73
CA ARG A 302 17.43 -15.93 1.52
C ARG A 302 16.82 -17.29 1.77
N LEU A 303 15.52 -17.37 2.02
CA LEU A 303 14.82 -18.63 2.23
C LEU A 303 14.60 -19.41 0.91
N LEU A 304 14.42 -18.70 -0.19
CA LEU A 304 14.26 -19.31 -1.51
C LEU A 304 15.59 -19.80 -2.09
N HIS A 305 16.69 -19.07 -1.86
CA HIS A 305 18.01 -19.26 -2.46
C HIS A 305 19.13 -19.23 -1.40
N PRO A 306 19.12 -20.14 -0.41
CA PRO A 306 20.07 -20.09 0.70
C PRO A 306 21.53 -20.05 0.24
N ASP A 307 21.89 -20.83 -0.79
CA ASP A 307 23.26 -20.88 -1.31
C ASP A 307 23.73 -19.57 -1.95
N THR A 308 22.81 -18.72 -2.40
CA THR A 308 23.11 -17.45 -3.04
C THR A 308 23.37 -16.35 -2.00
N PHE A 309 22.82 -16.48 -0.80
CA PHE A 309 22.89 -15.52 0.29
C PHE A 309 23.69 -16.02 1.50
N ALA A 310 24.28 -17.22 1.40
CA ALA A 310 25.24 -17.71 2.38
C ALA A 310 26.52 -16.88 2.29
N GLN A 311 26.71 -15.93 3.22
CA GLN A 311 27.96 -15.26 3.57
C GLN A 311 28.04 -15.12 5.07
#